data_9ebe39048dc2506a2c70e5789113f73c
#
_entry.id   9ebe39048dc2506a2c70e5789113f73c
#
_cell.length_a   1.000
_cell.length_b   1.000
_cell.length_c   1.000
_cell.angle_alpha   90.00
_cell.angle_beta   90.00
_cell.angle_gamma   90.00
#
_symmetry.space_group_name_H-M   'P 1'
#
loop_
_entity.id
_entity.type
_entity.pdbx_description
1 polymer ?
#
loop_
_entity_poly.entity_id
_entity_poly.type
_entity_poly.pdbx_seq_one_letter_code
_entity_poly.pdbx_strand_id
1 'polypeptide(L)'
;MFLQYLKRIRFVLLWSLLCAGIFFLIFVLEEINLKAAVYPTVLCLAFGLLFLLCGYLRYKKTGQKLEHLLQGEGPYEDSLPVAQDGIESGYQELIRKEEQQQRKEHARWEKSGQDMEDYYATWVHQIKAPIAVMNVLLQQEDTETNQNLKAELFRVEQYVEMALGYVRLDSGTKDLVIAQYPLDEIVRKSIRKYAGQFIRRRIRLIYEGTDQIVLTDEKWLSFIIEQLLSNAVKYTLKGTVTITVSEEKKLTVTDTGMGIAPEDLPRIFEKGYTGYNGRMERKSTGIGLYLSQMAAKKLGHQITVESKLGEGSSFTIDLAEYPLRSE
;
A
#
# COMPACT_ATOMS: atom_id res chain seq x y z
N MET A 1 -13.93 -35.01 12.23
CA MET A 1 -15.09 -35.16 11.33
C MET A 1 -16.06 -36.27 11.76
N PHE A 2 -15.66 -37.56 11.92
CA PHE A 2 -16.60 -38.65 12.28
C PHE A 2 -17.30 -38.40 13.62
N LEU A 3 -16.59 -38.09 14.69
CA LEU A 3 -17.15 -37.76 16.01
C LEU A 3 -18.09 -36.52 15.97
N GLN A 4 -17.82 -35.55 15.13
CA GLN A 4 -18.69 -34.38 14.96
C GLN A 4 -19.99 -34.74 14.24
N TYR A 5 -19.92 -35.61 13.23
CA TYR A 5 -21.10 -36.16 12.56
C TYR A 5 -21.96 -36.94 13.54
N LEU A 6 -21.39 -37.82 14.36
CA LEU A 6 -22.12 -38.56 15.40
C LEU A 6 -22.81 -37.63 16.40
N LYS A 7 -22.15 -36.53 16.81
CA LYS A 7 -22.77 -35.50 17.66
C LYS A 7 -23.97 -34.83 17.00
N ARG A 8 -23.89 -34.56 15.71
CA ARG A 8 -25.00 -33.94 14.94
C ARG A 8 -26.23 -34.84 14.90
N ILE A 9 -26.06 -36.15 14.71
CA ILE A 9 -27.14 -37.10 14.58
C ILE A 9 -27.54 -37.81 15.89
N ARG A 10 -26.95 -37.38 17.04
CA ARG A 10 -27.15 -38.05 18.33
C ARG A 10 -28.63 -38.30 18.71
N PHE A 11 -29.50 -37.32 18.41
CA PHE A 11 -30.91 -37.47 18.69
C PHE A 11 -31.58 -38.51 17.78
N VAL A 12 -31.21 -38.63 16.52
CA VAL A 12 -31.68 -39.63 15.60
C VAL A 12 -31.23 -41.01 16.06
N LEU A 13 -29.99 -41.15 16.50
CA LEU A 13 -29.45 -42.41 17.09
C LEU A 13 -30.18 -42.80 18.37
N LEU A 14 -30.41 -41.85 19.28
CA LEU A 14 -31.17 -42.11 20.53
C LEU A 14 -32.61 -42.51 20.23
N TRP A 15 -33.27 -41.82 19.28
CA TRP A 15 -34.62 -42.16 18.84
C TRP A 15 -34.68 -43.55 18.20
N SER A 16 -33.75 -43.93 17.34
CA SER A 16 -33.70 -45.23 16.71
C SER A 16 -33.48 -46.36 17.73
N LEU A 17 -32.66 -46.10 18.75
CA LEU A 17 -32.37 -47.02 19.84
C LEU A 17 -33.61 -47.23 20.74
N LEU A 18 -34.35 -46.14 21.01
CA LEU A 18 -35.63 -46.18 21.74
C LEU A 18 -36.67 -47.01 20.96
N CYS A 19 -36.82 -46.75 19.64
CA CYS A 19 -37.73 -47.52 18.81
C CYS A 19 -37.36 -49.00 18.77
N ALA A 20 -36.09 -49.34 18.64
CA ALA A 20 -35.62 -50.74 18.68
C ALA A 20 -35.91 -51.41 20.05
N GLY A 21 -35.76 -50.66 21.15
CA GLY A 21 -36.10 -51.12 22.49
C GLY A 21 -37.60 -51.42 22.66
N ILE A 22 -38.47 -50.54 22.18
CA ILE A 22 -39.93 -50.72 22.18
C ILE A 22 -40.29 -51.94 21.34
N PHE A 23 -39.70 -52.06 20.16
CA PHE A 23 -39.95 -53.18 19.26
C PHE A 23 -39.58 -54.51 19.92
N PHE A 24 -38.41 -54.58 20.55
CA PHE A 24 -37.95 -55.73 21.30
C PHE A 24 -38.90 -56.06 22.45
N LEU A 25 -39.35 -55.06 23.21
CA LEU A 25 -40.33 -55.25 24.31
C LEU A 25 -41.63 -55.88 23.84
N ILE A 26 -42.17 -55.42 22.71
CA ILE A 26 -43.42 -55.97 22.11
C ILE A 26 -43.20 -57.43 21.75
N PHE A 27 -42.07 -57.82 21.16
CA PHE A 27 -41.76 -59.21 20.79
C PHE A 27 -41.71 -60.14 22.02
N VAL A 28 -41.15 -59.62 23.13
CA VAL A 28 -41.09 -60.38 24.36
C VAL A 28 -42.46 -60.58 25.02
N LEU A 29 -43.31 -59.54 25.00
CA LEU A 29 -44.64 -59.58 25.59
C LEU A 29 -45.64 -60.47 24.80
N GLU A 30 -45.48 -60.55 23.50
CA GLU A 30 -46.34 -61.31 22.60
C GLU A 30 -45.87 -62.77 22.41
N GLU A 31 -44.86 -63.23 23.16
CA GLU A 31 -44.25 -64.57 23.09
C GLU A 31 -43.92 -65.01 21.65
N ILE A 32 -43.60 -64.12 20.77
CA ILE A 32 -43.32 -64.35 19.34
C ILE A 32 -41.99 -65.12 19.22
N ASN A 33 -41.96 -66.12 18.35
CA ASN A 33 -40.76 -66.96 18.17
C ASN A 33 -39.55 -66.07 17.76
N LEU A 34 -38.50 -66.10 18.57
CA LEU A 34 -37.33 -65.24 18.44
C LEU A 34 -36.67 -65.33 17.07
N LYS A 35 -36.78 -66.48 16.38
CA LYS A 35 -36.27 -66.66 15.00
C LYS A 35 -36.98 -65.77 13.95
N ALA A 36 -38.27 -65.46 14.16
CA ALA A 36 -39.04 -64.59 13.26
C ALA A 36 -38.63 -63.11 13.42
N ALA A 37 -38.09 -62.70 14.55
CA ALA A 37 -37.64 -61.35 14.80
C ALA A 37 -36.23 -61.05 14.25
N VAL A 38 -35.39 -62.05 14.08
CA VAL A 38 -33.99 -61.87 13.64
C VAL A 38 -33.90 -61.28 12.24
N TYR A 39 -34.66 -61.80 11.31
CA TYR A 39 -34.59 -61.33 9.91
C TYR A 39 -34.97 -59.83 9.71
N PRO A 40 -36.10 -59.34 10.23
CA PRO A 40 -36.43 -57.91 10.13
C PRO A 40 -35.45 -57.01 10.85
N THR A 41 -34.91 -57.45 12.01
CA THR A 41 -33.94 -56.69 12.80
C THR A 41 -32.62 -56.54 12.06
N VAL A 42 -32.09 -57.60 11.46
CA VAL A 42 -30.86 -57.56 10.65
C VAL A 42 -31.05 -56.63 9.42
N LEU A 43 -32.22 -56.74 8.77
CA LEU A 43 -32.54 -55.91 7.63
C LEU A 43 -32.60 -54.40 8.00
N CYS A 44 -33.26 -54.05 9.10
CA CYS A 44 -33.32 -52.70 9.63
C CYS A 44 -31.94 -52.16 10.00
N LEU A 45 -31.07 -52.96 10.63
CA LEU A 45 -29.71 -52.60 10.94
C LEU A 45 -28.85 -52.36 9.70
N ALA A 46 -29.00 -53.22 8.68
CA ALA A 46 -28.31 -53.03 7.38
C ALA A 46 -28.71 -51.74 6.68
N PHE A 47 -30.00 -51.44 6.60
CA PHE A 47 -30.48 -50.16 6.01
C PHE A 47 -30.07 -48.95 6.87
N GLY A 48 -30.12 -49.05 8.20
CA GLY A 48 -29.66 -48.03 9.11
C GLY A 48 -28.18 -47.72 8.91
N LEU A 49 -27.36 -48.74 8.80
CA LEU A 49 -25.92 -48.60 8.57
C LEU A 49 -25.63 -47.95 7.21
N LEU A 50 -26.35 -48.39 6.17
CA LEU A 50 -26.24 -47.79 4.81
C LEU A 50 -26.60 -46.30 4.83
N PHE A 51 -27.70 -45.94 5.50
CA PHE A 51 -28.13 -44.55 5.64
C PHE A 51 -27.10 -43.69 6.39
N LEU A 52 -26.56 -44.20 7.48
CA LEU A 52 -25.50 -43.55 8.24
C LEU A 52 -24.23 -43.36 7.40
N LEU A 53 -23.84 -44.34 6.63
CA LEU A 53 -22.67 -44.28 5.75
C LEU A 53 -22.86 -43.22 4.66
N CYS A 54 -24.00 -43.22 3.98
CA CYS A 54 -24.34 -42.22 2.95
C CYS A 54 -24.36 -40.80 3.54
N GLY A 55 -24.95 -40.61 4.72
CA GLY A 55 -24.95 -39.32 5.44
C GLY A 55 -23.55 -38.86 5.82
N TYR A 56 -22.72 -39.76 6.31
CA TYR A 56 -21.32 -39.46 6.66
C TYR A 56 -20.50 -39.05 5.42
N LEU A 57 -20.63 -39.76 4.31
CA LEU A 57 -19.92 -39.44 3.07
C LEU A 57 -20.29 -38.05 2.54
N ARG A 58 -21.60 -37.69 2.57
CA ARG A 58 -22.05 -36.33 2.22
C ARG A 58 -21.46 -35.28 3.15
N TYR A 59 -21.54 -35.48 4.47
CA TYR A 59 -20.99 -34.59 5.48
C TYR A 59 -19.49 -34.37 5.29
N LYS A 60 -18.73 -35.47 5.05
CA LYS A 60 -17.29 -35.42 4.79
C LYS A 60 -16.97 -34.60 3.54
N LYS A 61 -17.71 -34.79 2.44
CA LYS A 61 -17.52 -34.07 1.17
C LYS A 61 -17.79 -32.57 1.32
N THR A 62 -18.84 -32.18 2.06
CA THR A 62 -19.15 -30.79 2.34
C THR A 62 -18.08 -30.15 3.23
N GLY A 63 -17.64 -30.87 4.27
CA GLY A 63 -16.58 -30.40 5.18
C GLY A 63 -15.23 -30.18 4.47
N GLN A 64 -14.85 -31.09 3.57
CA GLN A 64 -13.61 -30.95 2.78
C GLN A 64 -13.66 -29.75 1.84
N LYS A 65 -14.81 -29.50 1.19
CA LYS A 65 -14.99 -28.30 0.35
C LYS A 65 -14.84 -27.01 1.18
N LEU A 66 -15.46 -26.98 2.35
CA LEU A 66 -15.37 -25.82 3.23
C LEU A 66 -13.94 -25.57 3.74
N GLU A 67 -13.23 -26.64 4.08
CA GLU A 67 -11.82 -26.58 4.53
C GLU A 67 -10.89 -26.05 3.40
N HIS A 68 -11.15 -26.49 2.16
CA HIS A 68 -10.41 -25.98 0.99
C HIS A 68 -10.68 -24.49 0.76
N LEU A 69 -11.93 -24.03 0.94
CA LEU A 69 -12.29 -22.63 0.82
C LEU A 69 -11.63 -21.77 1.92
N LEU A 70 -11.52 -22.29 3.14
CA LEU A 70 -10.85 -21.59 4.26
C LEU A 70 -9.34 -21.41 4.05
N GLN A 71 -8.72 -22.21 3.18
CA GLN A 71 -7.29 -22.12 2.85
C GLN A 71 -7.01 -21.28 1.60
N GLY A 72 -8.04 -20.95 0.82
CA GLY A 72 -7.94 -20.17 -0.42
C GLY A 72 -8.18 -18.69 -0.18
N GLU A 73 -7.43 -17.86 -0.89
CA GLU A 73 -7.68 -16.43 -1.00
C GLU A 73 -8.56 -16.18 -2.24
N GLY A 74 -9.87 -15.96 -2.05
CA GLY A 74 -10.76 -15.68 -3.19
C GLY A 74 -12.20 -15.41 -2.78
N PRO A 75 -13.04 -14.93 -3.72
CA PRO A 75 -14.46 -14.74 -3.46
C PRO A 75 -15.14 -16.07 -3.18
N TYR A 76 -15.81 -16.17 -2.05
CA TYR A 76 -16.44 -17.41 -1.58
C TYR A 76 -17.82 -17.63 -2.19
N GLU A 77 -18.45 -16.59 -2.75
CA GLU A 77 -19.86 -16.55 -3.17
C GLU A 77 -20.24 -17.70 -4.12
N ASP A 78 -19.42 -17.94 -5.17
CA ASP A 78 -19.69 -18.96 -6.20
C ASP A 78 -19.19 -20.36 -5.82
N SER A 79 -18.42 -20.48 -4.74
CA SER A 79 -17.73 -21.70 -4.35
C SER A 79 -18.37 -22.40 -3.15
N LEU A 80 -19.35 -21.78 -2.50
CA LEU A 80 -20.05 -22.35 -1.35
C LEU A 80 -20.77 -23.64 -1.73
N PRO A 81 -20.72 -24.69 -0.88
CA PRO A 81 -21.48 -25.91 -1.09
C PRO A 81 -22.98 -25.61 -1.05
N VAL A 82 -23.79 -26.41 -1.76
CA VAL A 82 -25.25 -26.24 -1.75
C VAL A 82 -25.77 -26.39 -0.32
N ALA A 83 -26.55 -25.40 0.15
CA ALA A 83 -27.15 -25.41 1.48
C ALA A 83 -28.12 -26.63 1.61
N GLN A 84 -28.02 -27.34 2.71
CA GLN A 84 -28.82 -28.54 2.99
C GLN A 84 -30.06 -28.23 3.84
N ASP A 85 -30.03 -27.11 4.55
CA ASP A 85 -31.14 -26.66 5.42
C ASP A 85 -31.29 -25.12 5.40
N GLY A 86 -32.37 -24.64 6.01
CA GLY A 86 -32.68 -23.20 6.08
C GLY A 86 -31.66 -22.39 6.85
N ILE A 87 -30.95 -23.00 7.80
CA ILE A 87 -29.93 -22.33 8.61
C ILE A 87 -28.66 -22.13 7.76
N GLU A 88 -28.24 -23.18 7.03
CA GLU A 88 -27.09 -23.08 6.11
C GLU A 88 -27.38 -22.05 5.02
N SER A 89 -28.59 -22.02 4.47
CA SER A 89 -29.03 -21.01 3.49
C SER A 89 -28.97 -19.59 4.09
N GLY A 90 -29.41 -19.41 5.32
CA GLY A 90 -29.33 -18.12 6.02
C GLY A 90 -27.90 -17.64 6.23
N TYR A 91 -27.00 -18.52 6.64
CA TYR A 91 -25.57 -18.18 6.75
C TYR A 91 -24.93 -17.82 5.40
N GLN A 92 -25.28 -18.56 4.34
CA GLN A 92 -24.78 -18.22 3.00
C GLN A 92 -25.29 -16.89 2.51
N GLU A 93 -26.54 -16.53 2.82
CA GLU A 93 -27.07 -15.20 2.49
C GLU A 93 -26.39 -14.07 3.26
N LEU A 94 -26.05 -14.30 4.54
CA LEU A 94 -25.28 -13.35 5.33
C LEU A 94 -23.86 -13.15 4.75
N ILE A 95 -23.19 -14.23 4.36
CA ILE A 95 -21.85 -14.15 3.73
C ILE A 95 -21.93 -13.36 2.42
N ARG A 96 -22.92 -13.64 1.56
CA ARG A 96 -23.12 -12.90 0.30
C ARG A 96 -23.39 -11.41 0.53
N LYS A 97 -24.21 -11.07 1.52
CA LYS A 97 -24.47 -9.68 1.87
C LYS A 97 -23.21 -8.97 2.33
N GLU A 98 -22.41 -9.63 3.17
CA GLU A 98 -21.14 -9.08 3.67
C GLU A 98 -20.14 -8.87 2.52
N GLU A 99 -19.95 -9.84 1.64
CA GLU A 99 -19.09 -9.69 0.46
C GLU A 99 -19.55 -8.58 -0.47
N GLN A 100 -20.86 -8.47 -0.72
CA GLN A 100 -21.42 -7.37 -1.52
C GLN A 100 -21.20 -6.01 -0.87
N GLN A 101 -21.30 -5.92 0.46
CA GLN A 101 -21.03 -4.68 1.17
C GLN A 101 -19.57 -4.31 1.07
N GLN A 102 -18.65 -5.24 1.30
CA GLN A 102 -17.21 -5.02 1.16
C GLN A 102 -16.84 -4.58 -0.26
N ARG A 103 -17.38 -5.24 -1.30
CA ARG A 103 -17.17 -4.84 -2.70
C ARG A 103 -17.67 -3.41 -2.97
N LYS A 104 -18.84 -3.03 -2.42
CA LYS A 104 -19.39 -1.67 -2.56
C LYS A 104 -18.52 -0.64 -1.85
N GLU A 105 -18.03 -0.96 -0.66
CA GLU A 105 -17.13 -0.08 0.10
C GLU A 105 -15.79 0.09 -0.62
N HIS A 106 -15.20 -1.01 -1.09
CA HIS A 106 -13.96 -0.96 -1.89
C HIS A 106 -14.13 -0.10 -3.15
N ALA A 107 -15.19 -0.34 -3.92
CA ALA A 107 -15.47 0.47 -5.12
C ALA A 107 -15.72 1.96 -4.80
N ARG A 108 -16.33 2.28 -3.64
CA ARG A 108 -16.48 3.67 -3.18
C ARG A 108 -15.14 4.30 -2.82
N TRP A 109 -14.26 3.55 -2.13
CA TRP A 109 -12.92 4.01 -1.79
C TRP A 109 -12.07 4.26 -3.03
N GLU A 110 -12.08 3.34 -3.99
CA GLU A 110 -11.38 3.52 -5.27
C GLU A 110 -11.90 4.75 -6.03
N LYS A 111 -13.23 4.88 -6.14
CA LYS A 111 -13.83 6.03 -6.80
C LYS A 111 -13.50 7.34 -6.09
N SER A 112 -13.60 7.38 -4.77
CA SER A 112 -13.25 8.57 -3.99
C SER A 112 -11.78 8.97 -4.15
N GLY A 113 -10.88 7.98 -4.25
CA GLY A 113 -9.46 8.22 -4.55
C GLY A 113 -9.27 8.85 -5.93
N GLN A 114 -9.92 8.32 -6.97
CA GLN A 114 -9.89 8.87 -8.32
C GLN A 114 -10.49 10.28 -8.40
N ASP A 115 -11.67 10.49 -7.80
CA ASP A 115 -12.31 11.81 -7.77
C ASP A 115 -11.42 12.86 -7.09
N MET A 116 -10.71 12.47 -6.02
CA MET A 116 -9.76 13.32 -5.31
C MET A 116 -8.54 13.64 -6.18
N GLU A 117 -7.98 12.67 -6.88
CA GLU A 117 -6.85 12.85 -7.80
C GLU A 117 -7.20 13.80 -8.94
N ASP A 118 -8.33 13.59 -9.61
CA ASP A 118 -8.83 14.45 -10.69
C ASP A 118 -9.08 15.88 -10.20
N TYR A 119 -9.66 16.05 -9.01
CA TYR A 119 -9.85 17.34 -8.38
C TYR A 119 -8.52 18.06 -8.15
N TYR A 120 -7.54 17.40 -7.55
CA TYR A 120 -6.24 18.02 -7.29
C TYR A 120 -5.44 18.26 -8.56
N ALA A 121 -5.52 17.39 -9.57
CA ALA A 121 -4.89 17.61 -10.86
C ALA A 121 -5.44 18.89 -11.52
N THR A 122 -6.77 19.05 -11.54
CA THR A 122 -7.43 20.24 -12.06
C THR A 122 -7.05 21.50 -11.27
N TRP A 123 -7.07 21.41 -9.94
CA TRP A 123 -6.71 22.49 -9.04
C TRP A 123 -5.27 22.98 -9.24
N VAL A 124 -4.31 22.04 -9.40
CA VAL A 124 -2.91 22.38 -9.70
C VAL A 124 -2.78 23.12 -11.03
N HIS A 125 -3.49 22.68 -12.07
CA HIS A 125 -3.48 23.40 -13.35
C HIS A 125 -4.02 24.83 -13.21
N GLN A 126 -5.09 25.02 -12.44
CA GLN A 126 -5.68 26.33 -12.19
C GLN A 126 -4.74 27.24 -11.36
N ILE A 127 -3.94 26.70 -10.44
CA ILE A 127 -2.97 27.49 -9.67
C ILE A 127 -1.70 27.77 -10.47
N LYS A 128 -1.24 26.86 -11.32
CA LYS A 128 -0.05 27.10 -12.15
C LYS A 128 -0.23 28.26 -13.13
N ALA A 129 -1.43 28.49 -13.64
CA ALA A 129 -1.71 29.59 -14.58
C ALA A 129 -1.44 30.99 -13.94
N PRO A 130 -2.04 31.39 -12.81
CA PRO A 130 -1.72 32.65 -12.16
C PRO A 130 -0.27 32.76 -11.69
N ILE A 131 0.36 31.67 -11.26
CA ILE A 131 1.78 31.63 -10.91
C ILE A 131 2.63 31.99 -12.14
N ALA A 132 2.34 31.40 -13.31
CA ALA A 132 3.05 31.70 -14.54
C ALA A 132 2.90 33.19 -14.92
N VAL A 133 1.70 33.77 -14.79
CA VAL A 133 1.48 35.20 -15.02
C VAL A 133 2.29 36.04 -14.05
N MET A 134 2.28 35.72 -12.75
CA MET A 134 3.10 36.46 -11.78
C MET A 134 4.60 36.37 -12.08
N ASN A 135 5.10 35.19 -12.50
CA ASN A 135 6.48 35.02 -12.92
C ASN A 135 6.83 35.94 -14.10
N VAL A 136 5.96 36.07 -15.11
CA VAL A 136 6.18 36.97 -16.26
C VAL A 136 6.19 38.44 -15.82
N LEU A 137 5.25 38.84 -14.97
CA LEU A 137 5.19 40.24 -14.48
C LEU A 137 6.45 40.60 -13.67
N LEU A 138 6.91 39.68 -12.82
CA LEU A 138 8.11 39.87 -12.00
C LEU A 138 9.42 39.87 -12.83
N GLN A 139 9.40 39.40 -14.09
CA GLN A 139 10.57 39.44 -14.98
C GLN A 139 10.76 40.81 -15.64
N GLN A 140 9.75 41.67 -15.69
CA GLN A 140 9.81 42.94 -16.37
C GLN A 140 10.83 43.89 -15.76
N GLU A 141 11.03 43.85 -14.46
CA GLU A 141 12.01 44.69 -13.77
C GLU A 141 12.85 43.82 -12.80
N ASP A 142 14.18 44.01 -12.83
CA ASP A 142 15.10 43.26 -11.95
C ASP A 142 15.41 44.07 -10.68
N THR A 143 14.36 44.29 -9.88
CA THR A 143 14.50 44.92 -8.56
C THR A 143 14.70 43.89 -7.46
N GLU A 144 15.32 44.28 -6.33
CA GLU A 144 15.50 43.42 -5.17
C GLU A 144 14.13 42.90 -4.65
N THR A 145 13.11 43.74 -4.71
CA THR A 145 11.74 43.36 -4.33
C THR A 145 11.21 42.27 -5.24
N ASN A 146 11.38 42.40 -6.59
CA ASN A 146 10.95 41.39 -7.53
C ASN A 146 11.71 40.08 -7.40
N GLN A 147 13.01 40.12 -7.10
CA GLN A 147 13.79 38.94 -6.82
C GLN A 147 13.31 38.22 -5.56
N ASN A 148 12.92 38.95 -4.50
CA ASN A 148 12.35 38.36 -3.30
C ASN A 148 10.98 37.75 -3.56
N LEU A 149 10.11 38.42 -4.31
CA LEU A 149 8.80 37.90 -4.71
C LEU A 149 8.91 36.64 -5.57
N LYS A 150 9.85 36.60 -6.55
CA LYS A 150 10.15 35.40 -7.35
C LYS A 150 10.50 34.20 -6.46
N ALA A 151 11.29 34.43 -5.41
CA ALA A 151 11.66 33.34 -4.49
C ALA A 151 10.49 32.83 -3.65
N GLU A 152 9.59 33.72 -3.22
CA GLU A 152 8.38 33.26 -2.49
C GLU A 152 7.42 32.56 -3.47
N LEU A 153 7.29 33.05 -4.70
CA LEU A 153 6.48 32.41 -5.75
C LEU A 153 6.99 31.00 -6.07
N PHE A 154 8.31 30.82 -6.18
CA PHE A 154 8.94 29.51 -6.33
C PHE A 154 8.61 28.55 -5.17
N ARG A 155 8.51 29.07 -3.93
CA ARG A 155 8.07 28.25 -2.79
C ARG A 155 6.63 27.82 -2.90
N VAL A 156 5.74 28.71 -3.38
CA VAL A 156 4.34 28.37 -3.62
C VAL A 156 4.24 27.25 -4.66
N GLU A 157 5.03 27.34 -5.76
CA GLU A 157 5.09 26.26 -6.76
C GLU A 157 5.51 24.94 -6.14
N GLN A 158 6.53 24.93 -5.28
CA GLN A 158 6.96 23.72 -4.59
C GLN A 158 5.89 23.13 -3.67
N TYR A 159 5.13 23.96 -2.94
CA TYR A 159 4.04 23.50 -2.10
C TYR A 159 2.92 22.86 -2.92
N VAL A 160 2.58 23.45 -4.07
CA VAL A 160 1.59 22.91 -5.01
C VAL A 160 2.06 21.55 -5.56
N GLU A 161 3.34 21.44 -5.97
CA GLU A 161 3.91 20.18 -6.46
C GLU A 161 3.95 19.10 -5.37
N MET A 162 4.28 19.46 -4.12
CA MET A 162 4.23 18.52 -2.98
C MET A 162 2.80 18.03 -2.70
N ALA A 163 1.82 18.93 -2.73
CA ALA A 163 0.41 18.56 -2.49
C ALA A 163 -0.09 17.57 -3.56
N LEU A 164 0.24 17.83 -4.83
CA LEU A 164 -0.09 16.90 -5.92
C LEU A 164 0.65 15.57 -5.79
N GLY A 165 1.95 15.62 -5.46
CA GLY A 165 2.76 14.43 -5.23
C GLY A 165 2.18 13.55 -4.12
N TYR A 166 1.72 14.18 -3.03
CA TYR A 166 1.08 13.46 -1.92
C TYR A 166 -0.18 12.71 -2.40
N VAL A 167 -1.09 13.39 -3.09
CA VAL A 167 -2.33 12.78 -3.56
C VAL A 167 -2.07 11.61 -4.51
N ARG A 168 -1.16 11.79 -5.49
CA ARG A 168 -0.80 10.74 -6.46
C ARG A 168 -0.09 9.54 -5.83
N LEU A 169 0.68 9.74 -4.77
CA LEU A 169 1.32 8.63 -4.06
C LEU A 169 0.35 7.87 -3.14
N ASP A 170 -0.64 8.56 -2.57
CA ASP A 170 -1.61 7.99 -1.64
C ASP A 170 -2.73 7.21 -2.38
N SER A 171 -3.15 7.70 -3.55
CA SER A 171 -4.24 7.10 -4.34
C SER A 171 -3.93 5.74 -4.99
N GLY A 172 -2.72 5.24 -4.83
CA GLY A 172 -2.33 3.91 -5.34
C GLY A 172 -2.31 3.79 -6.87
N THR A 173 -2.37 4.93 -7.59
CA THR A 173 -2.45 4.95 -9.06
C THR A 173 -1.30 4.20 -9.72
N LYS A 174 -1.68 3.39 -10.71
CA LYS A 174 -0.78 2.57 -11.54
C LYS A 174 -0.02 3.38 -12.60
N ASP A 175 0.01 4.72 -12.50
CA ASP A 175 0.51 5.62 -13.55
C ASP A 175 2.04 5.87 -13.49
N LEU A 176 2.80 4.89 -13.02
CA LEU A 176 4.26 4.96 -13.13
C LEU A 176 4.68 4.60 -14.56
N VAL A 177 5.37 5.52 -15.23
CA VAL A 177 5.97 5.29 -16.55
C VAL A 177 7.42 4.88 -16.38
N ILE A 178 7.63 3.60 -16.08
CA ILE A 178 8.97 3.04 -15.87
C ILE A 178 9.64 2.81 -17.23
N ALA A 179 10.72 3.52 -17.50
CA ALA A 179 11.55 3.36 -18.70
C ALA A 179 13.02 3.64 -18.38
N GLN A 180 13.89 3.36 -19.35
CA GLN A 180 15.31 3.69 -19.26
C GLN A 180 15.53 5.16 -19.60
N TYR A 181 16.16 5.92 -18.71
CA TYR A 181 16.45 7.32 -18.88
C TYR A 181 17.95 7.62 -18.64
N PRO A 182 18.57 8.53 -19.42
CA PRO A 182 19.87 9.09 -19.10
C PRO A 182 19.79 9.89 -17.79
N LEU A 183 20.50 9.45 -16.76
CA LEU A 183 20.45 10.09 -15.44
C LEU A 183 20.94 11.53 -15.47
N ASP A 184 21.93 11.82 -16.32
CA ASP A 184 22.49 13.18 -16.49
C ASP A 184 21.41 14.21 -16.88
N GLU A 185 20.50 13.86 -17.79
CA GLU A 185 19.43 14.74 -18.21
C GLU A 185 18.48 15.12 -17.07
N ILE A 186 18.10 14.12 -16.24
CA ILE A 186 17.24 14.30 -15.09
C ILE A 186 17.91 15.22 -14.05
N VAL A 187 19.17 14.94 -13.73
CA VAL A 187 19.95 15.74 -12.77
C VAL A 187 20.13 17.18 -13.26
N ARG A 188 20.55 17.38 -14.51
CA ARG A 188 20.73 18.73 -15.07
C ARG A 188 19.42 19.52 -15.13
N LYS A 189 18.30 18.86 -15.43
CA LYS A 189 16.97 19.49 -15.42
C LYS A 189 16.61 19.98 -14.00
N SER A 190 16.82 19.17 -13.00
CA SER A 190 16.60 19.53 -11.59
C SER A 190 17.55 20.65 -11.13
N ILE A 191 18.83 20.59 -11.50
CA ILE A 191 19.81 21.68 -11.22
C ILE A 191 19.34 23.00 -11.84
N ARG A 192 18.95 23.03 -13.13
CA ARG A 192 18.47 24.25 -13.79
C ARG A 192 17.28 24.88 -13.07
N LYS A 193 16.35 24.07 -12.56
CA LYS A 193 15.19 24.56 -11.81
C LYS A 193 15.59 25.27 -10.52
N TYR A 194 16.65 24.81 -9.84
CA TYR A 194 17.13 25.37 -8.57
C TYR A 194 18.26 26.38 -8.72
N ALA A 195 18.79 26.60 -9.93
CA ALA A 195 19.97 27.46 -10.18
C ALA A 195 19.80 28.86 -9.57
N GLY A 196 18.66 29.50 -9.74
CA GLY A 196 18.38 30.81 -9.15
C GLY A 196 18.46 30.84 -7.63
N GLN A 197 18.09 29.75 -6.95
CA GLN A 197 18.18 29.66 -5.49
C GLN A 197 19.64 29.51 -5.02
N PHE A 198 20.44 28.72 -5.72
CA PHE A 198 21.87 28.56 -5.45
C PHE A 198 22.64 29.88 -5.63
N ILE A 199 22.38 30.60 -6.74
CA ILE A 199 23.00 31.92 -7.03
C ILE A 199 22.61 32.92 -5.95
N ARG A 200 21.33 33.05 -5.62
CA ARG A 200 20.85 34.00 -4.61
C ARG A 200 21.44 33.77 -3.22
N ARG A 201 21.59 32.50 -2.83
CA ARG A 201 22.19 32.13 -1.54
C ARG A 201 23.72 32.05 -1.57
N ARG A 202 24.34 32.27 -2.74
CA ARG A 202 25.80 32.17 -2.94
C ARG A 202 26.35 30.81 -2.51
N ILE A 203 25.60 29.74 -2.81
CA ILE A 203 26.00 28.35 -2.59
C ILE A 203 26.66 27.83 -3.86
N ARG A 204 27.85 27.27 -3.76
CA ARG A 204 28.52 26.64 -4.90
C ARG A 204 27.90 25.28 -5.17
N LEU A 205 27.43 25.04 -6.41
CA LEU A 205 26.97 23.74 -6.85
C LEU A 205 28.05 23.08 -7.71
N ILE A 206 28.37 21.80 -7.44
CA ILE A 206 29.36 20.99 -8.16
C ILE A 206 28.64 19.75 -8.70
N TYR A 207 28.71 19.53 -10.01
CA TYR A 207 28.23 18.33 -10.68
C TYR A 207 29.05 18.12 -11.97
N GLU A 208 29.71 16.98 -12.09
CA GLU A 208 30.61 16.68 -13.22
C GLU A 208 29.90 15.98 -14.37
N GLY A 209 28.68 15.48 -14.16
CA GLY A 209 27.92 14.70 -15.12
C GLY A 209 28.05 13.20 -14.92
N THR A 210 27.30 12.42 -15.68
CA THR A 210 27.32 10.94 -15.69
C THR A 210 26.79 10.37 -17.00
N ASP A 211 27.32 9.22 -17.40
CA ASP A 211 26.81 8.46 -18.55
C ASP A 211 25.86 7.33 -18.13
N GLN A 212 25.46 7.27 -16.86
CA GLN A 212 24.59 6.22 -16.33
C GLN A 212 23.17 6.31 -16.89
N ILE A 213 22.64 5.15 -17.29
CA ILE A 213 21.25 4.95 -17.66
C ILE A 213 20.55 4.20 -16.53
N VAL A 214 19.38 4.68 -16.10
CA VAL A 214 18.62 4.12 -14.98
C VAL A 214 17.20 3.75 -15.41
N LEU A 215 16.68 2.66 -14.85
CA LEU A 215 15.29 2.23 -15.02
C LEU A 215 14.44 2.90 -13.94
N THR A 216 13.61 3.86 -14.32
CA THR A 216 12.86 4.69 -13.38
C THR A 216 11.69 5.40 -14.05
N ASP A 217 10.92 6.17 -13.28
CA ASP A 217 10.01 7.20 -13.80
C ASP A 217 10.71 8.57 -13.70
N GLU A 218 10.88 9.25 -14.85
CA GLU A 218 11.58 10.54 -14.94
C GLU A 218 10.98 11.60 -13.99
N LYS A 219 9.65 11.68 -13.93
CA LYS A 219 8.95 12.71 -13.13
C LYS A 219 9.17 12.50 -11.64
N TRP A 220 9.05 11.25 -11.18
CA TRP A 220 9.22 10.92 -9.79
C TRP A 220 10.68 10.98 -9.33
N LEU A 221 11.63 10.53 -10.17
CA LEU A 221 13.04 10.68 -9.84
C LEU A 221 13.45 12.18 -9.82
N SER A 222 12.97 12.99 -10.79
CA SER A 222 13.16 14.44 -10.74
C SER A 222 12.61 15.04 -9.45
N PHE A 223 11.40 14.65 -9.02
CA PHE A 223 10.80 15.10 -7.78
C PHE A 223 11.68 14.80 -6.56
N ILE A 224 12.21 13.56 -6.46
CA ILE A 224 13.09 13.18 -5.36
C ILE A 224 14.35 14.04 -5.35
N ILE A 225 15.05 14.18 -6.50
CA ILE A 225 16.26 15.00 -6.63
C ILE A 225 15.96 16.46 -6.24
N GLU A 226 14.86 17.01 -6.71
CA GLU A 226 14.42 18.36 -6.40
C GLU A 226 14.17 18.58 -4.90
N GLN A 227 13.58 17.60 -4.20
CA GLN A 227 13.41 17.67 -2.74
C GLN A 227 14.76 17.64 -2.00
N LEU A 228 15.72 16.84 -2.46
CA LEU A 228 17.07 16.82 -1.89
C LEU A 228 17.79 18.15 -2.13
N LEU A 229 17.71 18.71 -3.34
CA LEU A 229 18.27 20.03 -3.66
C LEU A 229 17.61 21.15 -2.85
N SER A 230 16.30 21.10 -2.68
CA SER A 230 15.54 22.02 -1.84
C SER A 230 16.05 22.03 -0.41
N ASN A 231 16.26 20.84 0.16
CA ASN A 231 16.79 20.68 1.51
C ASN A 231 18.25 21.20 1.58
N ALA A 232 19.11 20.83 0.64
CA ALA A 232 20.48 21.30 0.57
C ALA A 232 20.56 22.83 0.53
N VAL A 233 19.77 23.50 -0.33
CA VAL A 233 19.69 24.97 -0.40
C VAL A 233 19.15 25.56 0.89
N LYS A 234 18.19 24.93 1.54
CA LYS A 234 17.55 25.43 2.75
C LYS A 234 18.49 25.39 3.95
N TYR A 235 19.21 24.29 4.13
CA TYR A 235 20.02 24.04 5.33
C TYR A 235 21.50 24.40 5.17
N THR A 236 21.92 24.82 3.97
CA THR A 236 23.26 25.38 3.74
C THR A 236 23.19 26.92 3.70
N LEU A 237 23.71 27.60 4.71
CA LEU A 237 23.75 29.06 4.73
C LEU A 237 24.84 29.61 3.81
N LYS A 238 26.03 29.03 3.85
CA LYS A 238 27.18 29.28 2.97
C LYS A 238 27.92 27.96 2.80
N GLY A 239 28.43 27.70 1.62
CA GLY A 239 29.21 26.48 1.37
C GLY A 239 28.96 25.90 0.01
N THR A 240 29.00 24.56 -0.07
CA THR A 240 28.96 23.82 -1.32
C THR A 240 27.92 22.71 -1.24
N VAL A 241 27.25 22.50 -2.36
CA VAL A 241 26.44 21.31 -2.60
C VAL A 241 27.07 20.53 -3.75
N THR A 242 27.36 19.26 -3.54
CA THR A 242 28.00 18.39 -4.52
C THR A 242 27.05 17.27 -4.88
N ILE A 243 26.88 17.02 -6.17
CA ILE A 243 26.13 15.87 -6.68
C ILE A 243 27.14 14.92 -7.32
N THR A 244 27.12 13.67 -6.91
CA THR A 244 27.96 12.61 -7.49
C THR A 244 27.13 11.41 -7.88
N VAL A 245 27.58 10.71 -8.91
CA VAL A 245 26.97 9.45 -9.34
C VAL A 245 28.07 8.40 -9.44
N SER A 246 27.90 7.29 -8.72
CA SER A 246 28.86 6.19 -8.77
C SER A 246 28.59 5.25 -9.96
N GLU A 247 29.57 4.38 -10.26
CA GLU A 247 29.42 3.31 -11.25
C GLU A 247 28.32 2.31 -10.87
N GLU A 248 28.03 2.19 -9.58
CA GLU A 248 26.95 1.34 -9.02
C GLU A 248 25.56 1.98 -9.13
N LYS A 249 25.43 3.06 -9.90
CA LYS A 249 24.16 3.83 -10.05
C LYS A 249 23.66 4.44 -8.74
N LYS A 250 24.55 4.86 -7.83
CA LYS A 250 24.16 5.58 -6.62
C LYS A 250 24.32 7.08 -6.86
N LEU A 251 23.23 7.82 -6.78
CA LEU A 251 23.23 9.29 -6.85
C LEU A 251 23.28 9.84 -5.44
N THR A 252 24.31 10.62 -5.12
CA THR A 252 24.50 11.23 -3.81
C THR A 252 24.47 12.75 -3.91
N VAL A 253 23.66 13.40 -3.07
CA VAL A 253 23.62 14.84 -2.89
C VAL A 253 24.21 15.16 -1.53
N THR A 254 25.39 15.80 -1.52
CA THR A 254 26.10 16.17 -0.29
C THR A 254 26.08 17.69 -0.13
N ASP A 255 25.68 18.17 1.05
CA ASP A 255 25.72 19.57 1.45
C ASP A 255 26.70 19.78 2.58
N THR A 256 27.30 20.99 2.68
CA THR A 256 28.15 21.44 3.79
C THR A 256 27.35 22.33 4.74
N GLY A 257 26.09 22.00 4.96
CA GLY A 257 25.19 22.77 5.80
C GLY A 257 25.30 22.46 7.29
N MET A 258 24.24 22.76 8.03
CA MET A 258 24.24 22.57 9.49
C MET A 258 24.23 21.12 9.95
N GLY A 259 23.97 20.15 9.06
CA GLY A 259 23.80 18.74 9.38
C GLY A 259 22.52 18.44 10.18
N ILE A 260 22.37 17.17 10.55
CA ILE A 260 21.21 16.62 11.24
C ILE A 260 21.67 16.01 12.56
N ALA A 261 20.95 16.28 13.64
CA ALA A 261 21.24 15.69 14.93
C ALA A 261 21.02 14.17 14.91
N PRO A 262 21.86 13.37 15.59
CA PRO A 262 21.73 11.91 15.59
C PRO A 262 20.34 11.39 16.02
N GLU A 263 19.70 12.08 16.95
CA GLU A 263 18.35 11.77 17.43
C GLU A 263 17.26 12.02 16.38
N ASP A 264 17.49 12.93 15.42
CA ASP A 264 16.54 13.25 14.36
C ASP A 264 16.68 12.30 13.15
N LEU A 265 17.88 11.75 12.89
CA LEU A 265 18.17 10.91 11.72
C LEU A 265 17.17 9.77 11.48
N PRO A 266 16.76 8.99 12.49
CA PRO A 266 15.78 7.91 12.27
C PRO A 266 14.39 8.41 11.86
N ARG A 267 14.09 9.68 12.11
CA ARG A 267 12.75 10.25 12.00
C ARG A 267 12.55 11.23 10.85
N ILE A 268 13.61 11.62 10.14
CA ILE A 268 13.53 12.65 9.08
C ILE A 268 12.61 12.24 7.92
N PHE A 269 12.34 10.96 7.77
CA PHE A 269 11.40 10.42 6.78
C PHE A 269 9.98 10.20 7.32
N GLU A 270 9.71 10.48 8.60
CA GLU A 270 8.37 10.42 9.17
C GLU A 270 7.50 11.56 8.63
N LYS A 271 6.20 11.28 8.40
CA LYS A 271 5.23 12.26 7.88
C LYS A 271 5.09 13.45 8.83
N GLY A 272 5.38 14.66 8.33
CA GLY A 272 5.23 15.90 9.10
C GLY A 272 6.36 16.16 10.09
N TYR A 273 7.42 15.35 10.10
CA TYR A 273 8.56 15.58 10.98
C TYR A 273 9.44 16.73 10.48
N THR A 274 9.77 17.69 11.34
CA THR A 274 10.51 18.89 10.96
C THR A 274 11.81 19.10 11.76
N GLY A 275 12.19 18.17 12.64
CA GLY A 275 13.36 18.30 13.51
C GLY A 275 13.36 19.57 14.39
N TYR A 276 14.37 19.74 15.21
CA TYR A 276 14.49 20.92 16.08
C TYR A 276 14.67 22.22 15.25
N ASN A 277 15.51 22.18 14.22
CA ASN A 277 15.84 23.33 13.39
C ASN A 277 14.70 23.76 12.45
N GLY A 278 13.88 22.80 11.99
CA GLY A 278 12.70 23.09 11.15
C GLY A 278 11.57 23.79 11.89
N ARG A 279 11.46 23.60 13.22
CA ARG A 279 10.49 24.28 14.08
C ARG A 279 10.86 25.75 14.32
N MET A 280 12.15 26.05 14.48
CA MET A 280 12.63 27.42 14.71
C MET A 280 12.36 28.32 13.50
N GLU A 281 12.53 27.83 12.27
CA GLU A 281 12.32 28.63 11.05
C GLU A 281 10.87 28.73 10.55
N ARG A 282 9.89 28.02 11.14
CA ARG A 282 8.47 27.97 10.71
C ARG A 282 8.24 27.70 9.21
N LYS A 283 9.24 27.21 8.47
CA LYS A 283 9.26 27.15 6.98
C LYS A 283 9.28 25.73 6.41
N SER A 284 9.10 24.69 7.26
CA SER A 284 9.14 23.30 6.81
C SER A 284 7.80 22.61 7.04
N THR A 285 7.29 21.93 6.03
CA THR A 285 6.07 21.11 6.15
C THR A 285 6.35 19.72 6.72
N GLY A 286 7.62 19.26 6.68
CA GLY A 286 7.99 17.88 7.05
C GLY A 286 7.44 16.81 6.10
N ILE A 287 6.95 17.21 4.92
CA ILE A 287 6.33 16.28 3.96
C ILE A 287 7.29 15.89 2.84
N GLY A 288 8.25 16.74 2.48
CA GLY A 288 9.11 16.54 1.31
C GLY A 288 9.93 15.24 1.35
N LEU A 289 10.70 14.98 2.42
CA LEU A 289 11.49 13.76 2.56
C LEU A 289 10.61 12.51 2.70
N TYR A 290 9.49 12.61 3.41
CA TYR A 290 8.49 11.54 3.48
C TYR A 290 8.00 11.13 2.10
N LEU A 291 7.61 12.10 1.25
CA LEU A 291 7.19 11.84 -0.13
C LEU A 291 8.31 11.27 -0.99
N SER A 292 9.54 11.78 -0.80
CA SER A 292 10.72 11.25 -1.50
C SER A 292 10.95 9.78 -1.19
N GLN A 293 10.82 9.38 0.08
CA GLN A 293 10.96 7.97 0.47
C GLN A 293 9.84 7.10 -0.08
N MET A 294 8.58 7.59 -0.04
CA MET A 294 7.44 6.88 -0.63
C MET A 294 7.60 6.70 -2.15
N ALA A 295 8.01 7.76 -2.86
CA ALA A 295 8.25 7.70 -4.29
C ALA A 295 9.39 6.73 -4.63
N ALA A 296 10.51 6.81 -3.92
CA ALA A 296 11.63 5.90 -4.09
C ALA A 296 11.20 4.44 -3.88
N LYS A 297 10.48 4.14 -2.81
CA LYS A 297 9.97 2.79 -2.55
C LYS A 297 9.06 2.27 -3.68
N LYS A 298 8.17 3.11 -4.22
CA LYS A 298 7.31 2.74 -5.37
C LYS A 298 8.11 2.49 -6.66
N LEU A 299 9.24 3.19 -6.84
CA LEU A 299 10.15 3.01 -7.97
C LEU A 299 11.11 1.81 -7.80
N GLY A 300 11.10 1.14 -6.65
CA GLY A 300 12.08 0.11 -6.32
C GLY A 300 13.45 0.68 -5.93
N HIS A 301 13.54 1.97 -5.63
CA HIS A 301 14.77 2.65 -5.21
C HIS A 301 14.83 2.79 -3.69
N GLN A 302 16.03 3.00 -3.16
CA GLN A 302 16.25 3.22 -1.73
C GLN A 302 16.93 4.58 -1.49
N ILE A 303 16.47 5.31 -0.48
CA ILE A 303 17.13 6.54 -0.02
C ILE A 303 17.78 6.28 1.33
N THR A 304 19.05 6.62 1.44
CA THR A 304 19.82 6.60 2.68
C THR A 304 20.36 7.98 3.00
N VAL A 305 20.72 8.22 4.26
CA VAL A 305 21.26 9.49 4.73
C VAL A 305 22.42 9.26 5.70
N GLU A 306 23.45 10.04 5.52
CA GLU A 306 24.56 10.18 6.46
C GLU A 306 24.70 11.66 6.79
N SER A 307 24.80 12.02 8.07
CA SER A 307 24.90 13.41 8.47
C SER A 307 25.60 13.55 9.80
N LYS A 308 26.32 14.67 9.94
CA LYS A 308 26.95 15.08 11.20
C LYS A 308 26.65 16.53 11.46
N LEU A 309 26.19 16.82 12.66
CA LEU A 309 25.84 18.18 13.08
C LEU A 309 27.04 19.12 12.93
N GLY A 310 26.85 20.23 12.22
CA GLY A 310 27.87 21.23 11.91
C GLY A 310 28.80 20.92 10.73
N GLU A 311 28.69 19.70 10.12
CA GLU A 311 29.53 19.32 8.96
C GLU A 311 28.71 19.19 7.66
N GLY A 312 27.41 18.89 7.77
CA GLY A 312 26.52 18.76 6.62
C GLY A 312 25.83 17.40 6.53
N SER A 313 25.20 17.14 5.39
CA SER A 313 24.43 15.91 5.14
C SER A 313 24.72 15.35 3.75
N SER A 314 24.68 14.02 3.62
CA SER A 314 24.77 13.28 2.36
C SER A 314 23.57 12.39 2.22
N PHE A 315 22.74 12.67 1.22
CA PHE A 315 21.59 11.83 0.85
C PHE A 315 21.94 11.02 -0.38
N THR A 316 21.83 9.71 -0.31
CA THR A 316 22.12 8.78 -1.41
C THR A 316 20.86 8.07 -1.87
N ILE A 317 20.60 8.13 -3.17
CA ILE A 317 19.55 7.37 -3.85
C ILE A 317 20.23 6.18 -4.54
N ASP A 318 19.90 4.98 -4.13
CA ASP A 318 20.33 3.75 -4.82
C ASP A 318 19.35 3.49 -5.96
N LEU A 319 19.87 3.60 -7.20
CA LEU A 319 19.14 3.43 -8.46
C LEU A 319 19.44 2.09 -9.12
N ALA A 320 20.15 1.19 -8.43
CA ALA A 320 20.41 -0.16 -8.93
C ALA A 320 19.06 -0.90 -9.16
N GLU A 321 19.03 -1.74 -10.18
CA GLU A 321 17.85 -2.52 -10.53
C GLU A 321 17.68 -3.65 -9.50
N TYR A 322 16.76 -3.49 -8.56
CA TYR A 322 16.31 -4.59 -7.73
C TYR A 322 15.08 -5.24 -8.37
N PRO A 323 14.99 -6.58 -8.38
CA PRO A 323 13.78 -7.24 -8.84
C PRO A 323 12.62 -6.78 -7.94
N LEU A 324 11.62 -6.12 -8.54
CA LEU A 324 10.39 -5.76 -7.85
C LEU A 324 9.81 -7.07 -7.29
N ARG A 325 9.78 -7.21 -5.98
CA ARG A 325 9.03 -8.29 -5.34
C ARG A 325 7.56 -8.01 -5.65
N SER A 326 6.97 -8.80 -6.53
CA SER A 326 5.52 -8.87 -6.70
C SER A 326 4.93 -9.39 -5.38
N GLU A 327 4.37 -8.50 -4.58
CA GLU A 327 3.47 -8.88 -3.49
C GLU A 327 2.09 -9.22 -4.05
#